data_b788ba37c32e2faae41f67a914d7c146
#
_entry.id   b788ba37c32e2faae41f67a914d7c146
#
_cell.length_a   1.000
_cell.length_b   1.000
_cell.length_c   1.000
_cell.angle_alpha   90.00
_cell.angle_beta   90.00
_cell.angle_gamma   90.00
#
_symmetry.space_group_name_H-M   'P 1'
#
loop_
_entity.id
_entity.type
_entity.pdbx_description
1 polymer ?
#
loop_
_entity_poly.entity_id
_entity_poly.type
_entity_poly.pdbx_seq_one_letter_code
_entity_poly.pdbx_strand_id
1 'polypeptide(L)'
;LQAETSEMLNRSRKLEERLKSTTSEIDALRRNLEEVRREAMTDALTGIANRKYFDIHLRTSVLHSMESGTPLTILLVDIDHFKKFNDNYGHQTGDDILRLVAHTLASNIKGRYTAARYGGEEFGVILPDTTLDTGRALGEKIRTSISTKRFRKKQTGEELSSITISLGIALYRPGEALVGRMRGSVRENGRC
;
A
#
# COMPACT_ATOMS: atom_id res chain seq x y z
N LEU A 1 5.36 58.15 -29.37
CA LEU A 1 5.67 57.91 -27.96
C LEU A 1 4.44 57.45 -27.14
N GLN A 2 3.33 58.24 -27.09
CA GLN A 2 2.13 57.81 -26.31
C GLN A 2 1.41 56.59 -26.87
N ALA A 3 1.29 56.44 -28.18
CA ALA A 3 0.67 55.29 -28.83
C ALA A 3 1.48 53.99 -28.63
N GLU A 4 2.78 54.07 -28.70
CA GLU A 4 3.70 52.91 -28.48
C GLU A 4 3.67 52.42 -27.05
N THR A 5 3.60 53.37 -26.08
CA THR A 5 3.49 53.02 -24.64
C THR A 5 2.15 52.35 -24.33
N SER A 6 1.05 52.79 -24.95
CA SER A 6 -0.27 52.17 -24.79
C SER A 6 -0.31 50.76 -25.41
N GLU A 7 0.30 50.53 -26.56
CA GLU A 7 0.39 49.22 -27.20
C GLU A 7 1.23 48.26 -26.37
N MET A 8 2.35 48.74 -25.81
CA MET A 8 3.21 47.93 -24.95
C MET A 8 2.51 47.50 -23.66
N LEU A 9 1.72 48.40 -23.03
CA LEU A 9 0.90 48.09 -21.86
C LEU A 9 -0.19 47.06 -22.16
N ASN A 10 -0.85 47.17 -23.31
CA ASN A 10 -1.85 46.19 -23.73
C ASN A 10 -1.23 44.81 -24.02
N ARG A 11 -0.04 44.77 -24.57
CA ARG A 11 0.72 43.56 -24.83
C ARG A 11 1.16 42.89 -23.52
N SER A 12 1.62 43.67 -22.54
CA SER A 12 1.97 43.21 -21.20
C SER A 12 0.78 42.60 -20.49
N ARG A 13 -0.37 43.25 -20.48
CA ARG A 13 -1.61 42.71 -19.87
C ARG A 13 -2.04 41.41 -20.51
N LYS A 14 -2.03 41.29 -21.83
CA LYS A 14 -2.34 40.06 -22.54
C LYS A 14 -1.38 38.93 -22.19
N LEU A 15 -0.10 39.22 -22.01
CA LEU A 15 0.89 38.23 -21.58
C LEU A 15 0.65 37.78 -20.14
N GLU A 16 0.35 38.71 -19.25
CA GLU A 16 0.01 38.38 -17.84
C GLU A 16 -1.26 37.53 -17.74
N GLU A 17 -2.31 37.84 -18.50
CA GLU A 17 -3.53 37.02 -18.58
C GLU A 17 -3.24 35.60 -19.13
N ARG A 18 -2.45 35.50 -20.19
CA ARG A 18 -2.03 34.22 -20.73
C ARG A 18 -1.18 33.41 -19.74
N LEU A 19 -0.25 34.09 -19.06
CA LEU A 19 0.59 33.44 -18.04
C LEU A 19 -0.27 32.88 -16.92
N LYS A 20 -1.24 33.66 -16.42
CA LYS A 20 -2.16 33.25 -15.37
C LYS A 20 -3.04 32.06 -15.81
N SER A 21 -3.59 32.10 -17.04
CA SER A 21 -4.36 30.98 -17.60
C SER A 21 -3.51 29.72 -17.71
N THR A 22 -2.31 29.82 -18.31
CA THR A 22 -1.41 28.66 -18.47
C THR A 22 -0.98 28.07 -17.14
N THR A 23 -0.69 28.91 -16.14
CA THR A 23 -0.36 28.43 -14.79
C THR A 23 -1.53 27.66 -14.17
N SER A 24 -2.76 28.17 -14.31
CA SER A 24 -3.95 27.48 -13.83
C SER A 24 -4.18 26.14 -14.53
N GLU A 25 -3.95 26.07 -15.83
CA GLU A 25 -4.02 24.82 -16.60
C GLU A 25 -2.98 23.80 -16.17
N ILE A 26 -1.73 24.24 -15.94
CA ILE A 26 -0.66 23.38 -15.43
C ILE A 26 -1.03 22.81 -14.05
N ASP A 27 -1.57 23.63 -13.16
CA ASP A 27 -1.98 23.18 -11.83
C ASP A 27 -3.17 22.19 -11.88
N ALA A 28 -4.10 22.41 -12.79
CA ALA A 28 -5.21 21.46 -13.04
C ALA A 28 -4.69 20.13 -13.59
N LEU A 29 -3.79 20.15 -14.58
CA LEU A 29 -3.18 18.95 -15.15
C LEU A 29 -2.35 18.17 -14.13
N ARG A 30 -1.61 18.87 -13.26
CA ARG A 30 -0.86 18.23 -12.18
C ARG A 30 -1.78 17.52 -11.20
N ARG A 31 -2.87 18.16 -10.76
CA ARG A 31 -3.87 17.52 -9.88
C ARG A 31 -4.49 16.28 -10.52
N ASN A 32 -4.90 16.37 -11.79
CA ASN A 32 -5.43 15.23 -12.52
C ASN A 32 -4.41 14.08 -12.63
N LEU A 33 -3.16 14.40 -12.92
CA LEU A 33 -2.10 13.40 -13.00
C LEU A 33 -1.85 12.69 -11.65
N GLU A 34 -1.86 13.44 -10.55
CA GLU A 34 -1.73 12.89 -9.20
C GLU A 34 -2.92 12.00 -8.84
N GLU A 35 -4.13 12.39 -9.21
CA GLU A 35 -5.34 11.60 -8.99
C GLU A 35 -5.31 10.29 -9.78
N VAL A 36 -5.02 10.35 -11.08
CA VAL A 36 -4.87 9.15 -11.93
C VAL A 36 -3.75 8.23 -11.44
N ARG A 37 -2.63 8.81 -10.99
CA ARG A 37 -1.54 8.02 -10.39
C ARG A 37 -1.99 7.34 -9.11
N ARG A 38 -2.71 8.04 -8.24
CA ARG A 38 -3.23 7.48 -6.99
C ARG A 38 -4.20 6.34 -7.28
N GLU A 39 -5.13 6.52 -8.19
CA GLU A 39 -6.07 5.46 -8.60
C GLU A 39 -5.35 4.25 -9.19
N ALA A 40 -4.34 4.47 -10.05
CA ALA A 40 -3.56 3.40 -10.67
C ALA A 40 -2.66 2.63 -9.70
N MET A 41 -2.37 3.17 -8.50
CA MET A 41 -1.44 2.63 -7.52
C MET A 41 -2.12 2.18 -6.20
N THR A 42 -3.42 2.37 -6.08
CA THR A 42 -4.21 2.05 -4.88
C THR A 42 -5.15 0.88 -5.17
N ASP A 43 -5.40 0.02 -4.19
CA ASP A 43 -6.45 -0.99 -4.24
C ASP A 43 -7.81 -0.36 -3.91
N ALA A 44 -8.76 -0.44 -4.82
CA ALA A 44 -10.05 0.24 -4.72
C ALA A 44 -10.90 -0.24 -3.53
N LEU A 45 -10.74 -1.50 -3.08
CA LEU A 45 -11.50 -2.04 -1.96
C LEU A 45 -10.94 -1.58 -0.60
N THR A 46 -9.63 -1.63 -0.46
CA THR A 46 -8.94 -1.48 0.84
C THR A 46 -8.34 -0.09 1.06
N GLY A 47 -8.13 0.68 0.00
CA GLY A 47 -7.55 2.02 0.05
C GLY A 47 -6.04 2.07 0.31
N ILE A 48 -5.37 0.94 0.53
CA ILE A 48 -3.90 0.85 0.60
C ILE A 48 -3.30 0.65 -0.79
N ALA A 49 -1.98 0.63 -0.90
CA ALA A 49 -1.31 0.39 -2.17
C ALA A 49 -1.76 -0.94 -2.80
N ASN A 50 -1.79 -1.00 -4.13
CA ASN A 50 -2.05 -2.22 -4.88
C ASN A 50 -0.74 -2.97 -5.20
N ARG A 51 -0.86 -4.16 -5.79
CA ARG A 51 0.28 -5.00 -6.19
C ARG A 51 1.27 -4.26 -7.10
N LYS A 52 0.77 -3.46 -8.05
CA LYS A 52 1.63 -2.70 -8.97
C LYS A 52 2.55 -1.72 -8.23
N TYR A 53 1.99 -1.00 -7.26
CA TYR A 53 2.77 -0.11 -6.41
C TYR A 53 3.77 -0.88 -5.55
N PHE A 54 3.34 -2.02 -4.97
CA PHE A 54 4.22 -2.89 -4.18
C PHE A 54 5.44 -3.33 -4.99
N ASP A 55 5.25 -3.83 -6.22
CA ASP A 55 6.33 -4.33 -7.07
C ASP A 55 7.32 -3.21 -7.45
N ILE A 56 6.82 -2.00 -7.73
CA ILE A 56 7.66 -0.82 -8.03
C ILE A 56 8.46 -0.42 -6.79
N HIS A 57 7.78 -0.29 -5.65
CA HIS A 57 8.42 0.17 -4.41
C HIS A 57 9.40 -0.85 -3.86
N LEU A 58 9.14 -2.15 -4.03
CA LEU A 58 10.07 -3.21 -3.68
C LEU A 58 11.37 -3.10 -4.46
N ARG A 59 11.29 -2.92 -5.78
CA ARG A 59 12.48 -2.73 -6.64
C ARG A 59 13.32 -1.52 -6.19
N THR A 60 12.66 -0.39 -5.94
CA THR A 60 13.34 0.83 -5.46
C THR A 60 13.98 0.61 -4.10
N SER A 61 13.30 -0.08 -3.17
CA SER A 61 13.84 -0.40 -1.84
C SER A 61 15.03 -1.34 -1.89
N VAL A 62 15.02 -2.29 -2.82
CA VAL A 62 16.18 -3.19 -3.07
C VAL A 62 17.38 -2.41 -3.56
N LEU A 63 17.21 -1.55 -4.55
CA LEU A 63 18.28 -0.70 -5.07
C LEU A 63 18.87 0.18 -3.95
N HIS A 64 17.99 0.83 -3.18
CA HIS A 64 18.41 1.62 -2.02
C HIS A 64 19.21 0.79 -1.00
N SER A 65 18.73 -0.40 -0.65
CA SER A 65 19.43 -1.32 0.26
C SER A 65 20.81 -1.74 -0.26
N MET A 66 20.92 -1.97 -1.58
CA MET A 66 22.22 -2.29 -2.21
C MET A 66 23.21 -1.13 -2.14
N GLU A 67 22.73 0.10 -2.39
CA GLU A 67 23.56 1.31 -2.41
C GLU A 67 23.97 1.77 -1.01
N SER A 68 23.03 1.73 -0.06
CA SER A 68 23.23 2.23 1.30
C SER A 68 23.81 1.19 2.26
N GLY A 69 23.76 -0.11 1.91
CA GLY A 69 24.12 -1.22 2.80
C GLY A 69 23.12 -1.41 3.96
N THR A 70 21.95 -0.76 3.92
CA THR A 70 20.94 -0.87 4.98
C THR A 70 20.07 -2.10 4.79
N PRO A 71 19.55 -2.73 5.87
CA PRO A 71 18.73 -3.92 5.77
C PRO A 71 17.34 -3.60 5.20
N LEU A 72 16.80 -4.53 4.40
CA LEU A 72 15.42 -4.46 3.89
C LEU A 72 14.67 -5.72 4.30
N THR A 73 13.61 -5.55 5.07
CA THR A 73 12.73 -6.65 5.49
C THR A 73 11.39 -6.57 4.76
N ILE A 74 10.86 -7.73 4.38
CA ILE A 74 9.60 -7.88 3.66
C ILE A 74 8.72 -8.83 4.47
N LEU A 75 7.44 -8.46 4.65
CA LEU A 75 6.42 -9.33 5.21
C LEU A 75 5.42 -9.68 4.12
N LEU A 76 5.05 -10.95 4.04
CA LEU A 76 3.87 -11.44 3.32
C LEU A 76 2.84 -11.90 4.33
N VAL A 77 1.61 -11.49 4.13
CA VAL A 77 0.48 -11.72 5.03
C VAL A 77 -0.63 -12.39 4.25
N ASP A 78 -1.21 -13.44 4.80
CA ASP A 78 -2.34 -14.15 4.24
C ASP A 78 -3.42 -14.31 5.31
N ILE A 79 -4.70 -14.15 4.95
CA ILE A 79 -5.82 -14.32 5.90
C ILE A 79 -6.18 -15.80 5.98
N ASP A 80 -6.04 -16.38 7.15
CA ASP A 80 -6.29 -17.79 7.38
C ASP A 80 -7.76 -18.16 7.10
N HIS A 81 -7.96 -19.17 6.26
CA HIS A 81 -9.29 -19.72 5.95
C HIS A 81 -10.27 -18.72 5.34
N PHE A 82 -9.80 -17.68 4.65
CA PHE A 82 -10.64 -16.61 4.12
C PHE A 82 -11.75 -17.09 3.18
N LYS A 83 -11.46 -18.09 2.32
CA LYS A 83 -12.48 -18.71 1.47
C LYS A 83 -13.63 -19.28 2.31
N LYS A 84 -13.32 -20.07 3.33
CA LYS A 84 -14.33 -20.66 4.23
C LYS A 84 -15.13 -19.59 4.97
N PHE A 85 -14.48 -18.48 5.33
CA PHE A 85 -15.15 -17.34 5.93
C PHE A 85 -16.17 -16.72 4.95
N ASN A 86 -15.79 -16.50 3.69
CA ASN A 86 -16.68 -16.00 2.66
C ASN A 86 -17.87 -16.95 2.38
N ASP A 87 -17.61 -18.27 2.35
CA ASP A 87 -18.64 -19.28 2.14
C ASP A 87 -19.69 -19.25 3.28
N ASN A 88 -19.27 -18.96 4.52
CA ASN A 88 -20.16 -18.91 5.68
C ASN A 88 -20.90 -17.56 5.86
N TYR A 89 -20.22 -16.42 5.59
CA TYR A 89 -20.71 -15.11 5.95
C TYR A 89 -20.99 -14.19 4.74
N GLY A 90 -20.65 -14.64 3.54
CA GLY A 90 -20.83 -13.93 2.28
C GLY A 90 -19.69 -12.95 1.95
N HIS A 91 -19.53 -12.66 0.66
CA HIS A 91 -18.44 -11.82 0.13
C HIS A 91 -18.42 -10.40 0.71
N GLN A 92 -19.59 -9.80 0.97
CA GLN A 92 -19.64 -8.45 1.56
C GLN A 92 -18.99 -8.40 2.95
N THR A 93 -19.20 -9.44 3.76
CA THR A 93 -18.57 -9.56 5.08
C THR A 93 -17.06 -9.80 4.91
N GLY A 94 -16.65 -10.60 3.93
CA GLY A 94 -15.25 -10.78 3.57
C GLY A 94 -14.56 -9.48 3.14
N ASP A 95 -15.24 -8.65 2.36
CA ASP A 95 -14.74 -7.32 1.98
C ASP A 95 -14.50 -6.41 3.20
N ASP A 96 -15.39 -6.47 4.20
CA ASP A 96 -15.19 -5.72 5.46
C ASP A 96 -13.97 -6.24 6.25
N ILE A 97 -13.70 -7.55 6.21
CA ILE A 97 -12.48 -8.13 6.78
C ILE A 97 -11.23 -7.66 6.03
N LEU A 98 -11.24 -7.67 4.69
CA LEU A 98 -10.13 -7.17 3.89
C LEU A 98 -9.81 -5.70 4.20
N ARG A 99 -10.84 -4.84 4.30
CA ARG A 99 -10.68 -3.43 4.70
C ARG A 99 -10.08 -3.30 6.09
N LEU A 100 -10.49 -4.14 7.01
CA LEU A 100 -10.00 -4.10 8.37
C LEU A 100 -8.55 -4.57 8.50
N VAL A 101 -8.16 -5.64 7.82
CA VAL A 101 -6.76 -6.10 7.76
C VAL A 101 -5.90 -5.00 7.16
N ALA A 102 -6.29 -4.44 6.03
CA ALA A 102 -5.60 -3.32 5.39
C ALA A 102 -5.43 -2.11 6.32
N HIS A 103 -6.51 -1.70 7.00
CA HIS A 103 -6.47 -0.60 7.98
C HIS A 103 -5.54 -0.93 9.16
N THR A 104 -5.55 -2.17 9.64
CA THR A 104 -4.69 -2.59 10.74
C THR A 104 -3.22 -2.58 10.31
N LEU A 105 -2.90 -3.05 9.09
CA LEU A 105 -1.57 -2.94 8.52
C LEU A 105 -1.13 -1.47 8.44
N ALA A 106 -1.91 -0.62 7.78
CA ALA A 106 -1.61 0.80 7.62
C ALA A 106 -1.43 1.55 8.94
N SER A 107 -2.21 1.22 9.97
CA SER A 107 -2.13 1.86 11.29
C SER A 107 -0.90 1.46 12.09
N ASN A 108 -0.32 0.28 11.82
CA ASN A 108 0.87 -0.22 12.50
C ASN A 108 2.19 0.14 11.81
N ILE A 109 2.13 0.65 10.58
CA ILE A 109 3.31 1.09 9.82
C ILE A 109 3.38 2.61 9.77
N LYS A 110 4.60 3.16 9.69
CA LYS A 110 4.82 4.61 9.66
C LYS A 110 5.99 4.96 8.73
N GLY A 111 6.02 6.21 8.30
CA GLY A 111 7.14 6.77 7.55
C GLY A 111 7.30 6.13 6.17
N ARG A 112 8.44 5.52 5.90
CA ARG A 112 8.82 4.92 4.61
C ARG A 112 8.30 3.49 4.40
N TYR A 113 7.59 2.93 5.37
CA TYR A 113 7.02 1.59 5.24
C TYR A 113 5.81 1.60 4.31
N THR A 114 5.63 0.53 3.56
CA THR A 114 4.52 0.41 2.62
C THR A 114 3.76 -0.87 2.88
N ALA A 115 2.44 -0.75 3.06
CA ALA A 115 1.52 -1.88 3.03
C ALA A 115 0.73 -1.86 1.72
N ALA A 116 0.57 -3.02 1.10
CA ALA A 116 -0.17 -3.19 -0.13
C ALA A 116 -1.02 -4.46 -0.10
N ARG A 117 -2.12 -4.45 -0.84
CA ARG A 117 -2.85 -5.66 -1.17
C ARG A 117 -2.18 -6.31 -2.37
N TYR A 118 -1.63 -7.52 -2.15
CA TYR A 118 -0.84 -8.23 -3.16
C TYR A 118 -1.70 -9.16 -4.02
N GLY A 119 -2.75 -9.74 -3.45
CA GLY A 119 -3.68 -10.66 -4.10
C GLY A 119 -5.08 -10.58 -3.48
N GLY A 120 -5.91 -11.59 -3.69
CA GLY A 120 -7.27 -11.67 -3.15
C GLY A 120 -7.34 -11.42 -1.64
N GLU A 121 -6.67 -12.27 -0.87
CA GLU A 121 -6.58 -12.26 0.59
C GLU A 121 -5.15 -12.04 1.10
N GLU A 122 -4.22 -11.78 0.16
CA GLU A 122 -2.79 -11.62 0.42
C GLU A 122 -2.40 -10.14 0.51
N PHE A 123 -1.55 -9.83 1.47
CA PHE A 123 -0.97 -8.49 1.65
C PHE A 123 0.54 -8.57 1.73
N GLY A 124 1.20 -7.49 1.33
CA GLY A 124 2.64 -7.33 1.43
C GLY A 124 3.01 -6.08 2.22
N VAL A 125 4.08 -6.16 3.02
CA VAL A 125 4.65 -4.99 3.71
C VAL A 125 6.13 -4.90 3.39
N ILE A 126 6.57 -3.71 2.96
CA ILE A 126 7.98 -3.39 2.68
C ILE A 126 8.47 -2.52 3.82
N LEU A 127 9.57 -2.92 4.45
CA LEU A 127 10.21 -2.27 5.59
C LEU A 127 11.66 -1.90 5.24
N PRO A 128 11.91 -0.78 4.56
CA PRO A 128 13.27 -0.29 4.32
C PRO A 128 13.99 0.02 5.64
N ASP A 129 15.32 -0.07 5.64
CA ASP A 129 16.18 0.21 6.77
C ASP A 129 15.78 -0.56 8.06
N THR A 130 15.27 -1.78 7.89
CA THR A 130 14.68 -2.55 8.99
C THR A 130 15.28 -3.95 9.07
N THR A 131 15.79 -4.31 10.26
CA THR A 131 16.35 -5.64 10.53
C THR A 131 15.27 -6.71 10.60
N LEU A 132 15.66 -7.97 10.43
CA LEU A 132 14.72 -9.11 10.53
C LEU A 132 14.00 -9.16 11.89
N ASP A 133 14.71 -8.89 12.99
CA ASP A 133 14.13 -8.95 14.34
C ASP A 133 13.09 -7.83 14.55
N THR A 134 13.38 -6.63 14.06
CA THR A 134 12.41 -5.52 14.08
C THR A 134 11.18 -5.85 13.23
N GLY A 135 11.39 -6.46 12.04
CA GLY A 135 10.31 -6.94 11.19
C GLY A 135 9.46 -8.01 11.85
N ARG A 136 10.08 -8.97 12.57
CA ARG A 136 9.37 -9.99 13.36
C ARG A 136 8.52 -9.37 14.46
N ALA A 137 9.08 -8.45 15.22
CA ALA A 137 8.35 -7.77 16.29
C ALA A 137 7.13 -7.02 15.75
N LEU A 138 7.28 -6.34 14.61
CA LEU A 138 6.18 -5.66 13.94
C LEU A 138 5.13 -6.65 13.42
N GLY A 139 5.56 -7.73 12.77
CA GLY A 139 4.67 -8.78 12.26
C GLY A 139 3.84 -9.40 13.38
N GLU A 140 4.45 -9.75 14.50
CA GLU A 140 3.76 -10.32 15.66
C GLU A 140 2.77 -9.32 16.30
N LYS A 141 3.14 -8.05 16.37
CA LYS A 141 2.23 -6.99 16.81
C LYS A 141 1.00 -6.88 15.91
N ILE A 142 1.19 -6.93 14.61
CA ILE A 142 0.09 -6.90 13.62
C ILE A 142 -0.80 -8.13 13.79
N ARG A 143 -0.21 -9.34 13.85
CA ARG A 143 -0.90 -10.61 14.02
C ARG A 143 -1.78 -10.59 15.27
N THR A 144 -1.22 -10.18 16.39
CA THR A 144 -1.95 -10.06 17.67
C THR A 144 -3.05 -9.01 17.57
N SER A 145 -2.79 -7.86 16.94
CA SER A 145 -3.79 -6.81 16.77
C SER A 145 -4.99 -7.26 15.94
N ILE A 146 -4.81 -8.18 14.99
CA ILE A 146 -5.89 -8.74 14.18
C ILE A 146 -6.64 -9.82 14.97
N SER A 147 -5.93 -10.79 15.57
CA SER A 147 -6.53 -11.94 16.26
C SER A 147 -7.35 -11.56 17.51
N THR A 148 -7.03 -10.43 18.14
CA THR A 148 -7.76 -9.94 19.33
C THR A 148 -9.00 -9.13 18.99
N LYS A 149 -9.21 -8.75 17.73
CA LYS A 149 -10.40 -8.00 17.33
C LYS A 149 -11.62 -8.91 17.27
N ARG A 150 -12.71 -8.44 17.89
CA ARG A 150 -14.01 -9.08 17.78
C ARG A 150 -14.79 -8.44 16.63
N PHE A 151 -15.31 -9.27 15.76
CA PHE A 151 -16.09 -8.82 14.60
C PHE A 151 -17.57 -9.06 14.87
N ARG A 152 -18.39 -8.07 14.51
CA ARG A 152 -19.85 -8.21 14.51
C ARG A 152 -20.37 -7.85 13.13
N LYS A 153 -21.29 -8.64 12.63
CA LYS A 153 -21.99 -8.36 11.38
C LYS A 153 -22.78 -7.08 11.50
N LYS A 154 -22.51 -6.08 10.67
CA LYS A 154 -23.13 -4.74 10.76
C LYS A 154 -24.67 -4.80 10.71
N GLN A 155 -25.23 -5.74 9.97
CA GLN A 155 -26.66 -5.86 9.74
C GLN A 155 -27.42 -6.57 10.87
N THR A 156 -26.83 -7.57 11.50
CA THR A 156 -27.49 -8.44 12.49
C THR A 156 -26.93 -8.30 13.89
N GLY A 157 -25.77 -7.66 14.06
CA GLY A 157 -25.05 -7.61 15.35
C GLY A 157 -24.45 -8.95 15.79
N GLU A 158 -24.57 -10.01 14.98
CA GLU A 158 -24.04 -11.34 15.23
C GLU A 158 -22.51 -11.30 15.36
N GLU A 159 -21.99 -11.98 16.38
CA GLU A 159 -20.55 -12.11 16.59
C GLU A 159 -19.98 -13.11 15.59
N LEU A 160 -19.00 -12.66 14.79
CA LEU A 160 -18.34 -13.48 13.78
C LEU A 160 -17.19 -14.28 14.38
N SER A 161 -16.77 -15.35 13.72
CA SER A 161 -15.57 -16.09 14.11
C SER A 161 -14.33 -15.18 14.11
N SER A 162 -13.39 -15.48 15.00
CA SER A 162 -12.11 -14.74 15.05
C SER A 162 -11.35 -14.92 13.72
N ILE A 163 -10.76 -13.83 13.27
CA ILE A 163 -9.88 -13.82 12.08
C ILE A 163 -8.44 -13.90 12.55
N THR A 164 -7.68 -14.78 11.93
CA THR A 164 -6.23 -14.87 12.10
C THR A 164 -5.51 -14.66 10.78
N ILE A 165 -4.24 -14.36 10.85
CA ILE A 165 -3.37 -14.21 9.68
C ILE A 165 -2.10 -15.03 9.85
N SER A 166 -1.62 -15.59 8.76
CA SER A 166 -0.29 -16.17 8.62
C SER A 166 0.69 -15.14 8.08
N LEU A 167 1.92 -15.15 8.60
CA LEU A 167 2.97 -14.19 8.25
C LEU A 167 4.23 -14.92 7.80
N GLY A 168 4.70 -14.60 6.57
CA GLY A 168 6.03 -14.91 6.09
C GLY A 168 6.91 -13.66 6.20
N ILE A 169 8.13 -13.79 6.74
CA ILE A 169 9.06 -12.67 6.92
C ILE A 169 10.40 -13.04 6.29
N ALA A 170 10.92 -12.15 5.45
CA ALA A 170 12.20 -12.33 4.78
C ALA A 170 13.06 -11.08 4.87
N LEU A 171 14.35 -11.28 5.13
CA LEU A 171 15.39 -10.26 4.98
C LEU A 171 15.96 -10.36 3.57
N TYR A 172 16.01 -9.26 2.84
CA TYR A 172 16.69 -9.20 1.55
C TYR A 172 18.19 -9.38 1.74
N ARG A 173 18.79 -10.27 0.93
CA ARG A 173 20.24 -10.46 0.85
C ARG A 173 20.73 -10.07 -0.53
N PRO A 174 21.71 -9.17 -0.67
CA PRO A 174 22.29 -8.81 -1.96
C PRO A 174 22.74 -10.06 -2.75
N GLY A 175 22.38 -10.11 -4.05
CA GLY A 175 22.68 -11.25 -4.92
C GLY A 175 21.60 -12.34 -4.98
N GLU A 176 20.55 -12.30 -4.16
CA GLU A 176 19.40 -13.21 -4.27
C GLU A 176 18.34 -12.65 -5.25
N ALA A 177 17.82 -13.52 -6.15
CA ALA A 177 16.70 -13.17 -7.02
C ALA A 177 15.41 -13.07 -6.19
N LEU A 178 14.79 -11.90 -6.15
CA LEU A 178 13.57 -11.61 -5.37
C LEU A 178 12.34 -12.44 -5.74
N VAL A 179 12.25 -12.91 -6.99
CA VAL A 179 11.02 -13.49 -7.55
C VAL A 179 10.83 -14.98 -7.21
N GLY A 180 11.89 -15.69 -6.85
CA GLY A 180 11.83 -17.15 -6.65
C GLY A 180 11.32 -17.59 -5.28
N ARG A 181 11.54 -16.80 -4.23
CA ARG A 181 11.25 -17.19 -2.83
C ARG A 181 9.90 -16.75 -2.28
N MET A 182 9.27 -15.74 -2.84
CA MET A 182 7.94 -15.31 -2.37
C MET A 182 6.85 -16.39 -2.54
N ARG A 183 7.03 -17.32 -3.50
CA ARG A 183 6.06 -18.43 -3.71
C ARG A 183 6.27 -19.64 -2.80
N GLY A 184 7.42 -19.77 -2.15
CA GLY A 184 7.81 -20.97 -1.38
C GLY A 184 7.56 -20.86 0.13
N SER A 185 7.52 -19.67 0.71
CA SER A 185 7.42 -19.50 2.18
C SER A 185 6.00 -19.62 2.74
N VAL A 186 4.97 -19.52 1.90
CA VAL A 186 3.56 -19.60 2.32
C VAL A 186 3.08 -21.06 2.45
N ARG A 187 3.84 -22.07 1.95
CA ARG A 187 3.39 -23.46 1.93
C ARG A 187 3.98 -24.40 2.99
N GLU A 188 4.95 -24.01 3.79
CA GLU A 188 5.66 -24.95 4.67
C GLU A 188 5.25 -24.97 6.15
N ASN A 189 4.35 -24.12 6.65
CA ASN A 189 3.92 -24.16 8.05
C ASN A 189 2.45 -24.57 8.28
N GLY A 190 1.93 -25.43 7.45
CA GLY A 190 0.58 -25.99 7.58
C GLY A 190 0.57 -27.47 7.98
N ARG A 191 1.42 -27.92 8.92
CA ARG A 191 1.27 -29.22 9.61
C ARG A 191 1.93 -29.15 10.99
N CYS A 192 1.12 -28.95 11.96
CA CYS A 192 1.12 -29.64 13.26
C CYS A 192 -0.26 -29.49 13.88
#